data_18c8c9349c2cfdc1c3cf9c4ff5573637
#
_entry.id   18c8c9349c2cfdc1c3cf9c4ff5573637
#
_cell.length_a   1.000
_cell.length_b   1.000
_cell.length_c   1.000
_cell.angle_alpha   90.00
_cell.angle_beta   90.00
_cell.angle_gamma   90.00
#
_symmetry.space_group_name_H-M   'P 1'
#
loop_
_entity.id
_entity.type
_entity.pdbx_description
1 polymer ?
#
loop_
_entity_poly.entity_id
_entity_poly.type
_entity_poly.pdbx_seq_one_letter_code
_entity_poly.pdbx_strand_id
1 'polypeptide(L)'
;LDKKGGCILSYNGGKIVDCRTGETLVEKTLDPALVPELCAFAAAQDIAILTYNREGIVCERDKDEWANKECFTTKLPMIHVDDLASYVNYPVCKMLITLDPARRDAVCAAGQQQFAGRADLYPSSPFFIEAVPQGVAKDDSLAELLRRMGLTRENLMACGDGLNDRSMIAYAGVG
;
A
#
# COMPACT_ATOMS: atom_id res chain seq x y z
N LEU A 1 -19.40 11.36 3.84
CA LEU A 1 -18.50 12.48 4.18
C LEU A 1 -18.61 13.53 3.08
N ASP A 2 -19.04 14.74 3.41
CA ASP A 2 -19.02 15.87 2.47
C ASP A 2 -17.56 16.29 2.27
N LYS A 3 -16.98 15.87 1.14
CA LYS A 3 -15.54 15.98 0.82
C LYS A 3 -15.16 17.35 0.24
N LYS A 4 -15.80 18.44 0.65
CA LYS A 4 -15.54 19.79 0.11
C LYS A 4 -14.21 20.40 0.55
N GLY A 5 -13.42 19.72 1.35
CA GLY A 5 -12.08 20.14 1.76
C GLY A 5 -11.32 19.00 2.42
N GLY A 6 -10.01 19.08 2.39
CA GLY A 6 -9.10 18.10 2.96
C GLY A 6 -8.40 17.22 1.93
N CYS A 7 -7.55 16.33 2.40
CA CYS A 7 -6.78 15.40 1.60
C CYS A 7 -7.04 13.96 2.05
N ILE A 8 -6.97 13.01 1.10
CA ILE A 8 -6.93 11.58 1.41
C ILE A 8 -5.49 11.13 1.30
N LEU A 9 -4.97 10.57 2.39
CA LEU A 9 -3.69 9.87 2.41
C LEU A 9 -3.97 8.37 2.35
N SER A 10 -3.50 7.72 1.31
CA SER A 10 -3.71 6.29 1.03
C SER A 10 -2.38 5.55 0.86
N TYR A 11 -2.43 4.21 0.81
CA TYR A 11 -1.26 3.34 0.65
C TYR A 11 -0.16 3.63 1.70
N ASN A 12 -0.54 3.80 2.97
CA ASN A 12 0.37 4.14 4.08
C ASN A 12 1.24 5.38 3.84
N GLY A 13 0.74 6.33 3.07
CA GLY A 13 1.48 7.54 2.69
C GLY A 13 2.01 7.50 1.25
N GLY A 14 1.83 6.41 0.52
CA GLY A 14 2.24 6.32 -0.88
C GLY A 14 1.54 7.31 -1.79
N LYS A 15 0.32 7.73 -1.43
CA LYS A 15 -0.45 8.67 -2.25
C LYS A 15 -1.25 9.65 -1.41
N ILE A 16 -1.22 10.94 -1.80
CA ILE A 16 -2.07 11.99 -1.23
C ILE A 16 -2.83 12.67 -2.36
N VAL A 17 -4.14 12.77 -2.19
CA VAL A 17 -5.05 13.41 -3.16
C VAL A 17 -5.82 14.54 -2.48
N ASP A 18 -5.86 15.72 -3.09
CA ASP A 18 -6.76 16.81 -2.70
C ASP A 18 -8.20 16.44 -3.06
N CYS A 19 -9.09 16.39 -2.05
CA CYS A 19 -10.48 15.96 -2.25
C CYS A 19 -11.32 16.99 -3.03
N ARG A 20 -10.90 18.25 -3.07
CA ARG A 20 -11.62 19.32 -3.76
C ARG A 20 -11.33 19.31 -5.25
N THR A 21 -10.05 19.14 -5.62
CA THR A 21 -9.59 19.24 -7.01
C THR A 21 -9.45 17.88 -7.68
N GLY A 22 -9.27 16.80 -6.91
CA GLY A 22 -8.88 15.48 -7.39
C GLY A 22 -7.41 15.39 -7.77
N GLU A 23 -6.62 16.45 -7.52
CA GLU A 23 -5.20 16.48 -7.84
C GLU A 23 -4.40 15.55 -6.93
N THR A 24 -3.48 14.77 -7.50
CA THR A 24 -2.51 13.99 -6.76
C THR A 24 -1.36 14.90 -6.31
N LEU A 25 -1.28 15.15 -5.01
CA LEU A 25 -0.25 16.01 -4.41
C LEU A 25 1.06 15.25 -4.17
N VAL A 26 0.98 13.99 -3.78
CA VAL A 26 2.12 13.11 -3.53
C VAL A 26 1.82 11.76 -4.13
N GLU A 27 2.78 11.16 -4.82
CA GLU A 27 2.70 9.79 -5.32
C GLU A 27 4.09 9.16 -5.25
N LYS A 28 4.22 8.11 -4.44
CA LYS A 28 5.41 7.27 -4.32
C LYS A 28 5.06 5.90 -4.85
N THR A 29 5.79 5.43 -5.85
CA THR A 29 5.50 4.18 -6.55
C THR A 29 6.68 3.22 -6.48
N LEU A 30 6.38 1.93 -6.53
CA LEU A 30 7.39 0.90 -6.75
C LEU A 30 8.13 1.17 -8.07
N ASP A 31 9.42 0.84 -8.11
CA ASP A 31 10.12 0.73 -9.37
C ASP A 31 9.35 -0.26 -10.27
N PRO A 32 8.99 0.11 -11.50
CA PRO A 32 8.27 -0.79 -12.42
C PRO A 32 8.94 -2.15 -12.62
N ALA A 33 10.26 -2.22 -12.53
CA ALA A 33 11.01 -3.48 -12.61
C ALA A 33 10.72 -4.45 -11.44
N LEU A 34 10.24 -3.94 -10.30
CA LEU A 34 9.89 -4.77 -9.15
C LEU A 34 8.56 -5.52 -9.31
N VAL A 35 7.65 -5.03 -10.14
CA VAL A 35 6.33 -5.67 -10.31
C VAL A 35 6.49 -7.12 -10.82
N PRO A 36 7.19 -7.41 -11.91
CA PRO A 36 7.37 -8.79 -12.36
C PRO A 36 8.19 -9.63 -11.37
N GLU A 37 9.14 -9.03 -10.65
CA GLU A 37 9.92 -9.76 -9.65
C GLU A 37 9.07 -10.17 -8.43
N LEU A 38 8.18 -9.28 -7.97
CA LEU A 38 7.22 -9.57 -6.89
C LEU A 38 6.20 -10.64 -7.32
N CYS A 39 5.72 -10.58 -8.56
CA CYS A 39 4.86 -11.62 -9.13
C CYS A 39 5.57 -12.97 -9.17
N ALA A 40 6.82 -13.01 -9.65
CA ALA A 40 7.64 -14.24 -9.67
C ALA A 40 7.91 -14.77 -8.25
N PHE A 41 8.17 -13.90 -7.28
CA PHE A 41 8.32 -14.29 -5.87
C PHE A 41 7.06 -14.95 -5.34
N ALA A 42 5.88 -14.35 -5.58
CA ALA A 42 4.62 -14.92 -5.14
C ALA A 42 4.32 -16.28 -5.81
N ALA A 43 4.57 -16.39 -7.11
CA ALA A 43 4.40 -17.62 -7.87
C ALA A 43 5.31 -18.75 -7.35
N ALA A 44 6.58 -18.45 -7.04
CA ALA A 44 7.52 -19.42 -6.45
C ALA A 44 7.10 -19.92 -5.07
N GLN A 45 6.32 -19.14 -4.33
CA GLN A 45 5.77 -19.50 -3.02
C GLN A 45 4.38 -20.14 -3.12
N ASP A 46 3.82 -20.25 -4.33
CA ASP A 46 2.44 -20.69 -4.57
C ASP A 46 1.41 -19.91 -3.75
N ILE A 47 1.50 -18.58 -3.79
CA ILE A 47 0.60 -17.65 -3.11
C ILE A 47 0.09 -16.60 -4.09
N ALA A 48 -1.02 -15.93 -3.75
CA ALA A 48 -1.55 -14.86 -4.58
C ALA A 48 -0.87 -13.53 -4.28
N ILE A 49 -0.79 -12.69 -5.32
CA ILE A 49 -0.39 -11.30 -5.24
C ILE A 49 -1.36 -10.47 -6.07
N LEU A 50 -1.66 -9.28 -5.61
CA LEU A 50 -2.60 -8.37 -6.24
C LEU A 50 -2.10 -6.93 -6.17
N THR A 51 -2.68 -6.08 -6.99
CA THR A 51 -2.53 -4.62 -6.93
C THR A 51 -3.88 -3.95 -7.20
N TYR A 52 -3.86 -2.64 -7.33
CA TYR A 52 -5.07 -1.83 -7.48
C TYR A 52 -4.95 -0.93 -8.70
N ASN A 53 -6.06 -0.77 -9.41
CA ASN A 53 -6.22 0.28 -10.40
C ASN A 53 -7.46 1.14 -10.05
N ARG A 54 -7.93 1.99 -10.97
CA ARG A 54 -9.10 2.85 -10.74
C ARG A 54 -10.42 2.07 -10.70
N GLU A 55 -10.45 0.87 -11.24
CA GLU A 55 -11.66 0.05 -11.40
C GLU A 55 -11.80 -0.96 -10.26
N GLY A 56 -10.69 -1.40 -9.65
CA GLY A 56 -10.75 -2.39 -8.57
C GLY A 56 -9.40 -3.00 -8.19
N ILE A 57 -9.48 -4.21 -7.69
CA ILE A 57 -8.36 -5.07 -7.31
C ILE A 57 -8.00 -5.96 -8.49
N VAL A 58 -6.77 -5.91 -8.94
CA VAL A 58 -6.26 -6.70 -10.07
C VAL A 58 -5.48 -7.89 -9.56
N CYS A 59 -5.86 -9.10 -9.95
CA CYS A 59 -5.28 -10.35 -9.49
C CYS A 59 -5.38 -11.45 -10.55
N GLU A 60 -4.38 -12.35 -10.62
CA GLU A 60 -4.43 -13.57 -11.43
C GLU A 60 -5.28 -14.66 -10.77
N ARG A 61 -5.25 -14.72 -9.43
CA ARG A 61 -5.92 -15.74 -8.61
C ARG A 61 -7.21 -15.20 -8.00
N ASP A 62 -8.19 -14.92 -8.84
CA ASP A 62 -9.48 -14.36 -8.46
C ASP A 62 -10.32 -15.26 -7.52
N LYS A 63 -9.99 -16.57 -7.47
CA LYS A 63 -10.64 -17.54 -6.57
C LYS A 63 -9.88 -17.78 -5.27
N ASP A 64 -8.74 -17.11 -5.07
CA ASP A 64 -7.99 -17.23 -3.82
C ASP A 64 -8.80 -16.66 -2.64
N GLU A 65 -8.91 -17.46 -1.57
CA GLU A 65 -9.69 -17.08 -0.37
C GLU A 65 -9.22 -15.78 0.25
N TRP A 66 -7.91 -15.62 0.34
CA TRP A 66 -7.31 -14.46 1.02
C TRP A 66 -7.39 -13.20 0.16
N ALA A 67 -7.22 -13.32 -1.16
CA ALA A 67 -7.43 -12.21 -2.10
C ALA A 67 -8.89 -11.71 -2.04
N ASN A 68 -9.87 -12.61 -1.93
CA ASN A 68 -11.26 -12.25 -1.79
C ASN A 68 -11.59 -11.54 -0.47
N LYS A 69 -10.79 -11.74 0.60
CA LYS A 69 -10.92 -10.95 1.84
C LYS A 69 -10.62 -9.48 1.63
N GLU A 70 -9.67 -9.15 0.77
CA GLU A 70 -9.39 -7.74 0.42
C GLU A 70 -10.58 -7.10 -0.31
N CYS A 71 -11.23 -7.81 -1.24
CA CYS A 71 -12.46 -7.33 -1.88
C CYS A 71 -13.57 -7.08 -0.86
N PHE A 72 -13.74 -8.00 0.09
CA PHE A 72 -14.74 -7.84 1.14
C PHE A 72 -14.45 -6.63 2.04
N THR A 73 -13.20 -6.41 2.39
CA THR A 73 -12.77 -5.32 3.27
C THR A 73 -12.88 -3.96 2.58
N THR A 74 -12.38 -3.86 1.37
CA THR A 74 -12.32 -2.59 0.62
C THR A 74 -13.61 -2.25 -0.12
N LYS A 75 -14.48 -3.25 -0.35
CA LYS A 75 -15.67 -3.17 -1.20
C LYS A 75 -15.35 -2.88 -2.67
N LEU A 76 -14.12 -3.14 -3.09
CA LEU A 76 -13.71 -3.04 -4.48
C LEU A 76 -13.97 -4.35 -5.22
N PRO A 77 -14.35 -4.29 -6.51
CA PRO A 77 -14.50 -5.50 -7.32
C PRO A 77 -13.13 -6.14 -7.60
N MET A 78 -13.14 -7.46 -7.80
CA MET A 78 -12.00 -8.21 -8.33
C MET A 78 -11.99 -8.12 -9.85
N ILE A 79 -10.83 -7.82 -10.42
CA ILE A 79 -10.53 -7.84 -11.85
C ILE A 79 -9.54 -8.98 -12.08
N HIS A 80 -10.01 -10.01 -12.76
CA HIS A 80 -9.16 -11.13 -13.17
C HIS A 80 -8.28 -10.75 -14.35
N VAL A 81 -7.01 -11.13 -14.31
CA VAL A 81 -6.06 -11.03 -15.41
C VAL A 81 -5.26 -12.32 -15.53
N ASP A 82 -4.85 -12.68 -16.73
CA ASP A 82 -4.08 -13.92 -16.97
C ASP A 82 -2.61 -13.78 -16.57
N ASP A 83 -2.06 -12.56 -16.63
CA ASP A 83 -0.66 -12.24 -16.31
C ASP A 83 -0.61 -10.84 -15.69
N LEU A 84 -0.48 -10.79 -14.37
CA LEU A 84 -0.45 -9.53 -13.61
C LEU A 84 0.80 -8.71 -13.95
N ALA A 85 1.93 -9.36 -14.13
CA ALA A 85 3.19 -8.68 -14.41
C ALA A 85 3.15 -7.95 -15.77
N SER A 86 2.57 -8.57 -16.77
CA SER A 86 2.40 -7.95 -18.11
C SER A 86 1.24 -6.95 -18.15
N TYR A 87 0.20 -7.15 -17.34
CA TYR A 87 -0.95 -6.24 -17.28
C TYR A 87 -0.60 -4.90 -16.67
N VAL A 88 0.25 -4.89 -15.64
CA VAL A 88 0.58 -3.67 -14.89
C VAL A 88 1.56 -2.80 -15.69
N ASN A 89 1.01 -1.82 -16.38
CA ASN A 89 1.75 -0.81 -17.16
C ASN A 89 1.52 0.62 -16.63
N TYR A 90 1.16 0.74 -15.37
CA TYR A 90 0.86 1.99 -14.68
C TYR A 90 1.61 2.07 -13.34
N PRO A 91 1.75 3.28 -12.75
CA PRO A 91 2.39 3.44 -11.44
C PRO A 91 1.68 2.68 -10.33
N VAL A 92 2.42 1.90 -9.55
CA VAL A 92 1.91 1.07 -8.45
C VAL A 92 2.43 1.58 -7.12
N CYS A 93 1.54 2.05 -6.25
CA CYS A 93 1.90 2.49 -4.89
C CYS A 93 2.06 1.32 -3.91
N LYS A 94 1.41 0.19 -4.17
CA LYS A 94 1.42 -0.98 -3.30
C LYS A 94 1.05 -2.24 -4.08
N MET A 95 1.75 -3.34 -3.82
CA MET A 95 1.27 -4.69 -4.09
C MET A 95 0.94 -5.40 -2.78
N LEU A 96 -0.04 -6.28 -2.79
CA LEU A 96 -0.50 -7.03 -1.63
C LEU A 96 -0.35 -8.52 -1.89
N ILE A 97 0.48 -9.17 -1.09
CA ILE A 97 0.62 -10.62 -1.08
C ILE A 97 -0.40 -11.18 -0.10
N THR A 98 -1.16 -12.18 -0.54
CA THR A 98 -2.22 -12.81 0.25
C THR A 98 -1.93 -14.28 0.44
N LEU A 99 -2.06 -14.78 1.69
CA LEU A 99 -1.64 -16.13 2.02
C LEU A 99 -2.23 -16.64 3.33
N ASP A 100 -2.09 -17.94 3.57
CA ASP A 100 -2.40 -18.57 4.85
C ASP A 100 -1.59 -17.88 5.99
N PRO A 101 -2.25 -17.48 7.08
CA PRO A 101 -1.60 -16.87 8.25
C PRO A 101 -0.41 -17.66 8.80
N ALA A 102 -0.46 -18.99 8.75
CA ALA A 102 0.64 -19.83 9.24
C ALA A 102 1.94 -19.66 8.45
N ARG A 103 1.88 -19.17 7.22
CA ARG A 103 3.04 -18.96 6.34
C ARG A 103 3.56 -17.51 6.36
N ARG A 104 2.76 -16.56 6.87
CA ARG A 104 2.98 -15.13 6.70
C ARG A 104 4.37 -14.68 7.13
N ASP A 105 4.79 -15.04 8.35
CA ASP A 105 6.04 -14.52 8.90
C ASP A 105 7.27 -15.05 8.14
N ALA A 106 7.25 -16.32 7.74
CA ALA A 106 8.32 -16.92 6.95
C ALA A 106 8.40 -16.30 5.53
N VAL A 107 7.27 -16.13 4.87
CA VAL A 107 7.22 -15.50 3.54
C VAL A 107 7.60 -14.02 3.61
N CYS A 108 7.16 -13.31 4.66
CA CYS A 108 7.54 -11.91 4.86
C CYS A 108 9.06 -11.76 5.04
N ALA A 109 9.69 -12.59 5.87
CA ALA A 109 11.13 -12.57 6.08
C ALA A 109 11.91 -12.87 4.80
N ALA A 110 11.46 -13.86 4.00
CA ALA A 110 12.08 -14.18 2.72
C ALA A 110 11.96 -13.00 1.72
N GLY A 111 10.79 -12.37 1.65
CA GLY A 111 10.57 -11.18 0.81
C GLY A 111 11.42 -9.99 1.25
N GLN A 112 11.50 -9.72 2.56
CA GLN A 112 12.38 -8.67 3.10
C GLN A 112 13.85 -8.87 2.73
N GLN A 113 14.31 -10.11 2.77
CA GLN A 113 15.68 -10.43 2.35
C GLN A 113 15.89 -10.24 0.85
N GLN A 114 14.96 -10.73 0.02
CA GLN A 114 15.08 -10.67 -1.45
C GLN A 114 15.00 -9.25 -1.99
N PHE A 115 14.14 -8.41 -1.42
CA PHE A 115 13.88 -7.05 -1.88
C PHE A 115 14.55 -5.97 -1.02
N ALA A 116 15.49 -6.36 -0.16
CA ALA A 116 16.22 -5.42 0.70
C ALA A 116 16.81 -4.25 -0.09
N GLY A 117 16.59 -3.03 0.39
CA GLY A 117 17.06 -1.79 -0.25
C GLY A 117 16.31 -1.38 -1.51
N ARG A 118 15.25 -2.10 -1.93
CA ARG A 118 14.46 -1.79 -3.13
C ARG A 118 12.97 -1.62 -2.86
N ALA A 119 12.43 -2.39 -1.94
CA ALA A 119 11.06 -2.29 -1.47
C ALA A 119 10.97 -2.69 0.00
N ASP A 120 9.99 -2.14 0.71
CA ASP A 120 9.67 -2.54 2.06
C ASP A 120 8.51 -3.55 2.06
N LEU A 121 8.71 -4.71 2.71
CA LEU A 121 7.68 -5.71 2.91
C LEU A 121 7.37 -5.83 4.40
N TYR A 122 6.10 -5.74 4.76
CA TYR A 122 5.66 -5.90 6.15
C TYR A 122 4.26 -6.49 6.26
N PRO A 123 3.97 -7.23 7.36
CA PRO A 123 2.64 -7.75 7.59
C PRO A 123 1.67 -6.62 7.96
N SER A 124 0.51 -6.54 7.31
CA SER A 124 -0.55 -5.57 7.63
C SER A 124 -1.79 -6.23 8.26
N SER A 125 -1.92 -7.53 8.10
CA SER A 125 -2.95 -8.35 8.75
C SER A 125 -2.44 -9.79 8.93
N PRO A 126 -3.20 -10.68 9.58
CA PRO A 126 -2.80 -12.08 9.70
C PRO A 126 -2.50 -12.77 8.37
N PHE A 127 -3.14 -12.36 7.28
CA PHE A 127 -3.10 -13.00 5.96
C PHE A 127 -2.61 -12.07 4.85
N PHE A 128 -2.05 -10.89 5.18
CA PHE A 128 -1.55 -9.92 4.21
C PHE A 128 -0.11 -9.50 4.50
N ILE A 129 0.69 -9.42 3.43
CA ILE A 129 1.99 -8.75 3.42
C ILE A 129 1.91 -7.64 2.37
N GLU A 130 2.18 -6.41 2.77
CA GLU A 130 2.27 -5.27 1.87
C GLU A 130 3.68 -5.14 1.33
N ALA A 131 3.81 -4.95 0.02
CA ALA A 131 5.03 -4.54 -0.65
C ALA A 131 4.85 -3.10 -1.16
N VAL A 132 5.65 -2.20 -0.63
CA VAL A 132 5.58 -0.75 -0.90
C VAL A 132 6.95 -0.21 -1.31
N PRO A 133 7.03 0.99 -1.91
CA PRO A 133 8.31 1.64 -2.15
C PRO A 133 9.10 1.80 -0.86
N GLN A 134 10.42 1.68 -0.94
CA GLN A 134 11.28 1.82 0.23
C GLN A 134 11.10 3.18 0.91
N GLY A 135 11.01 3.16 2.25
CA GLY A 135 10.91 4.35 3.08
C GLY A 135 9.56 5.08 2.98
N VAL A 136 8.51 4.42 2.50
CA VAL A 136 7.16 5.00 2.54
C VAL A 136 6.61 4.86 3.94
N ALA A 137 6.42 6.00 4.61
CA ALA A 137 5.81 6.09 5.92
C ALA A 137 4.79 7.23 5.98
N LYS A 138 3.81 7.11 6.88
CA LYS A 138 2.72 8.11 7.00
C LYS A 138 3.23 9.47 7.43
N ASP A 139 4.20 9.50 8.34
CA ASP A 139 4.83 10.73 8.85
C ASP A 139 5.57 11.51 7.77
N ASP A 140 6.36 10.84 6.92
CA ASP A 140 7.08 11.48 5.81
C ASP A 140 6.12 12.14 4.82
N SER A 141 5.02 11.45 4.52
CA SER A 141 4.02 11.97 3.58
C SER A 141 3.19 13.09 4.19
N LEU A 142 2.92 13.04 5.50
CA LEU A 142 2.32 14.14 6.23
C LEU A 142 3.25 15.34 6.31
N ALA A 143 4.55 15.15 6.54
CA ALA A 143 5.54 16.22 6.53
C ALA A 143 5.57 16.94 5.17
N GLU A 144 5.56 16.18 4.07
CA GLU A 144 5.50 16.77 2.73
C GLU A 144 4.17 17.52 2.48
N LEU A 145 3.04 16.97 2.92
CA LEU A 145 1.74 17.66 2.83
C LEU A 145 1.75 18.98 3.61
N LEU A 146 2.19 18.95 4.87
CA LEU A 146 2.28 20.14 5.70
C LEU A 146 3.19 21.21 5.05
N ARG A 147 4.35 20.82 4.53
CA ARG A 147 5.26 21.72 3.82
C ARG A 147 4.57 22.40 2.62
N ARG A 148 3.79 21.67 1.83
CA ARG A 148 3.02 22.22 0.69
C ARG A 148 1.93 23.18 1.14
N MET A 149 1.36 22.96 2.31
CA MET A 149 0.33 23.83 2.91
C MET A 149 0.93 25.03 3.67
N GLY A 150 2.25 25.15 3.78
CA GLY A 150 2.91 26.19 4.60
C GLY A 150 2.70 25.98 6.10
N LEU A 151 2.46 24.74 6.51
CA LEU A 151 2.22 24.32 7.90
C LEU A 151 3.43 23.56 8.45
N THR A 152 3.47 23.40 9.77
CA THR A 152 4.49 22.64 10.48
C THR A 152 3.86 21.54 11.31
N ARG A 153 4.68 20.65 11.90
CA ARG A 153 4.20 19.55 12.75
C ARG A 153 3.36 20.04 13.95
N GLU A 154 3.60 21.23 14.43
CA GLU A 154 2.87 21.86 15.53
C GLU A 154 1.40 22.17 15.17
N ASN A 155 1.11 22.21 13.87
CA ASN A 155 -0.28 22.39 13.36
C ASN A 155 -0.99 21.03 13.13
N LEU A 156 -0.30 19.90 13.39
CA LEU A 156 -0.83 18.57 13.16
C LEU A 156 -1.28 17.91 14.47
N MET A 157 -2.52 17.47 14.48
CA MET A 157 -3.01 16.48 15.44
C MET A 157 -3.21 15.15 14.71
N ALA A 158 -2.68 14.05 15.25
CA ALA A 158 -2.79 12.72 14.67
C ALA A 158 -3.45 11.74 15.66
N CYS A 159 -4.36 10.92 15.12
CA CYS A 159 -4.98 9.83 15.85
C CYS A 159 -4.84 8.53 15.04
N GLY A 160 -4.58 7.43 15.70
CA GLY A 160 -4.43 6.11 15.08
C GLY A 160 -4.58 5.01 16.11
N ASP A 161 -4.80 3.78 15.64
CA ASP A 161 -5.04 2.60 16.48
C ASP A 161 -4.11 1.41 16.12
N GLY A 162 -3.32 1.56 15.05
CA GLY A 162 -2.44 0.52 14.54
C GLY A 162 -0.94 0.84 14.68
N LEU A 163 -0.12 -0.21 14.63
CA LEU A 163 1.35 -0.06 14.66
C LEU A 163 1.89 0.79 13.51
N ASN A 164 1.22 0.77 12.37
CA ASN A 164 1.53 1.58 11.19
C ASN A 164 1.20 3.07 11.37
N ASP A 165 0.51 3.46 12.45
CA ASP A 165 0.19 4.85 12.78
C ASP A 165 1.19 5.46 13.77
N ARG A 166 2.07 4.63 14.36
CA ARG A 166 2.98 5.03 15.42
C ARG A 166 3.89 6.19 15.01
N SER A 167 4.46 6.14 13.82
CA SER A 167 5.35 7.20 13.32
C SER A 167 4.61 8.51 13.13
N MET A 168 3.42 8.46 12.56
CA MET A 168 2.53 9.62 12.36
C MET A 168 2.15 10.26 13.70
N ILE A 169 1.77 9.47 14.70
CA ILE A 169 1.42 9.95 16.04
C ILE A 169 2.64 10.59 16.71
N ALA A 170 3.80 9.96 16.64
CA ALA A 170 5.03 10.50 17.22
C ALA A 170 5.53 11.77 16.51
N TYR A 171 5.25 11.92 15.22
CA TYR A 171 5.62 13.10 14.44
C TYR A 171 4.75 14.31 14.76
N ALA A 172 3.46 14.13 15.02
CA ALA A 172 2.49 15.20 15.22
C ALA A 172 2.82 16.09 16.43
N GLY A 173 2.38 17.33 16.39
CA GLY A 173 2.43 18.23 17.54
C GLY A 173 1.53 17.76 18.69
N VAL A 174 0.41 17.08 18.35
CA VAL A 174 -0.48 16.36 19.28
C VAL A 174 -0.77 14.99 18.66
N GLY A 175 -0.37 13.93 19.34
CA GLY A 175 -0.58 12.55 18.90
C GLY A 175 -1.25 11.71 19.97
#